data_87ab3e77c98262243f70277a8020819f
#
_entry.id   87ab3e77c98262243f70277a8020819f
#
_cell.length_a   1.000
_cell.length_b   1.000
_cell.length_c   1.000
_cell.angle_alpha   90.00
_cell.angle_beta   90.00
_cell.angle_gamma   90.00
#
_symmetry.space_group_name_H-M   'P 1'
#
loop_
_entity.id
_entity.type
_entity.pdbx_description
1 polymer ?
#
loop_
_entity_poly.entity_id
_entity_poly.type
_entity_poly.pdbx_seq_one_letter_code
_entity_poly.pdbx_strand_id
1 'polypeptide(L)'
;SSYDTYSAKITDFELRLFRNRHKSGSYVFCPANAVLNLEAMANGASGDTQEEITNALCSGVTLENMNQCASYFASRIQSVASSDKSPESSQSSEKDSEKNSDKSFVKLCNSLISNDNADIMTGFLQTTKDYYDTDVLRFNFSDSDALKKLDKKYADFTNNGSVFENLDTKQSVISLSATDICDRWLNPYAQTDIEKGKFKSADGEKEVTYMTSNETYMKTNKATAVMKYFSQTPLKMMVIMPNEGVSLDDYATDFTSLEYTTLLDSVDVTKTAKAKIPEFSVSGDKSAENITQIVEKSGINSSFTADRSRYKN
;
A
#
# COMPACT_ATOMS: atom_id res chain seq x y z
N SER A 1 -3.37 -22.96 6.43
CA SER A 1 -4.47 -22.80 5.45
C SER A 1 -3.92 -22.32 4.10
N SER A 2 -4.73 -22.39 3.06
CA SER A 2 -4.35 -21.83 1.74
C SER A 2 -4.08 -20.32 1.82
N TYR A 3 -4.80 -19.64 2.70
CA TYR A 3 -4.58 -18.22 2.95
C TYR A 3 -3.23 -17.94 3.63
N ASP A 4 -2.79 -18.78 4.57
CA ASP A 4 -1.48 -18.57 5.22
C ASP A 4 -0.34 -18.74 4.22
N THR A 5 -0.43 -19.72 3.32
CA THR A 5 0.54 -19.93 2.24
C THR A 5 0.56 -18.73 1.29
N TYR A 6 -0.60 -18.26 0.87
CA TYR A 6 -0.75 -17.05 0.05
C TYR A 6 -0.13 -15.85 0.76
N SER A 7 -0.54 -15.56 1.99
CA SER A 7 -0.08 -14.41 2.75
C SER A 7 1.44 -14.39 2.93
N ALA A 8 2.06 -15.54 3.24
CA ALA A 8 3.51 -15.63 3.37
C ALA A 8 4.24 -15.30 2.06
N LYS A 9 3.74 -15.80 0.92
CA LYS A 9 4.35 -15.55 -0.40
C LYS A 9 4.15 -14.10 -0.86
N ILE A 10 2.96 -13.54 -0.64
CA ILE A 10 2.69 -12.13 -0.94
C ILE A 10 3.58 -11.23 -0.08
N THR A 11 3.73 -11.50 1.21
CA THR A 11 4.63 -10.76 2.09
C THR A 11 6.07 -10.79 1.56
N ASP A 12 6.56 -11.93 1.10
CA ASP A 12 7.91 -12.04 0.51
C ASP A 12 8.05 -11.17 -0.74
N PHE A 13 7.07 -11.17 -1.61
CA PHE A 13 7.07 -10.34 -2.82
C PHE A 13 6.95 -8.83 -2.48
N GLU A 14 6.08 -8.47 -1.55
CA GLU A 14 5.93 -7.07 -1.09
C GLU A 14 7.22 -6.52 -0.51
N LEU A 15 7.94 -7.31 0.29
CA LEU A 15 9.23 -6.90 0.83
C LEU A 15 10.32 -6.85 -0.24
N ARG A 16 10.23 -7.68 -1.28
CA ARG A 16 11.11 -7.59 -2.46
C ARG A 16 10.87 -6.30 -3.23
N LEU A 17 9.60 -5.92 -3.43
CA LEU A 17 9.25 -4.62 -4.02
C LEU A 17 9.81 -3.48 -3.17
N PHE A 18 9.63 -3.53 -1.86
CA PHE A 18 10.15 -2.54 -0.94
C PHE A 18 11.67 -2.38 -1.06
N ARG A 19 12.43 -3.49 -1.03
CA ARG A 19 13.88 -3.45 -1.17
C ARG A 19 14.32 -2.87 -2.52
N ASN A 20 13.66 -3.25 -3.61
CA ASN A 20 13.96 -2.77 -4.95
C ASN A 20 13.56 -1.31 -5.18
N ARG A 21 12.58 -0.82 -4.42
CA ARG A 21 12.14 0.58 -4.45
C ARG A 21 12.98 1.45 -3.53
N HIS A 22 13.62 0.89 -2.51
CA HIS A 22 14.32 1.66 -1.48
C HIS A 22 15.33 2.65 -2.09
N LYS A 23 15.33 3.85 -1.57
CA LYS A 23 16.36 4.89 -1.75
C LYS A 23 16.50 5.66 -0.45
N SER A 24 17.66 6.26 -0.22
CA SER A 24 17.91 7.09 0.96
C SER A 24 16.91 8.23 1.08
N GLY A 25 16.61 8.61 2.31
CA GLY A 25 15.67 9.65 2.66
C GLY A 25 14.28 9.12 3.00
N SER A 26 13.38 10.05 3.31
CA SER A 26 12.01 9.72 3.71
C SER A 26 11.12 9.57 2.48
N TYR A 27 10.30 8.54 2.48
CA TYR A 27 9.29 8.29 1.43
C TYR A 27 8.14 7.45 1.98
N VAL A 28 7.03 7.41 1.25
CA VAL A 28 5.88 6.53 1.50
C VAL A 28 5.73 5.60 0.30
N PHE A 29 5.57 4.32 0.58
CA PHE A 29 5.35 3.29 -0.44
C PHE A 29 4.36 2.25 0.07
N CYS A 30 3.41 1.83 -0.75
CA CYS A 30 2.42 0.82 -0.43
C CYS A 30 2.55 -0.39 -1.37
N PRO A 31 3.34 -1.41 -1.02
CA PRO A 31 3.51 -2.61 -1.86
C PRO A 31 2.19 -3.35 -2.13
N ALA A 32 1.26 -3.34 -1.19
CA ALA A 32 -0.04 -3.99 -1.35
C ALA A 32 -0.83 -3.46 -2.56
N ASN A 33 -0.70 -2.17 -2.88
CA ASN A 33 -1.31 -1.60 -4.09
C ASN A 33 -0.75 -2.25 -5.36
N ALA A 34 0.57 -2.41 -5.44
CA ALA A 34 1.23 -3.06 -6.57
C ALA A 34 0.79 -4.52 -6.71
N VAL A 35 0.73 -5.25 -5.59
CA VAL A 35 0.31 -6.65 -5.57
C VAL A 35 -1.12 -6.81 -6.08
N LEU A 36 -2.07 -6.04 -5.57
CA LEU A 36 -3.47 -6.12 -6.02
C LEU A 36 -3.61 -5.82 -7.52
N ASN A 37 -2.85 -4.86 -8.04
CA ASN A 37 -2.81 -4.57 -9.47
C ASN A 37 -2.24 -5.74 -10.28
N LEU A 38 -1.14 -6.33 -9.86
CA LEU A 38 -0.49 -7.44 -10.55
C LEU A 38 -1.35 -8.71 -10.53
N GLU A 39 -1.98 -9.01 -9.42
CA GLU A 39 -2.93 -10.12 -9.30
C GLU A 39 -4.13 -9.93 -10.24
N ALA A 40 -4.69 -8.74 -10.28
CA ALA A 40 -5.76 -8.40 -11.22
C ALA A 40 -5.30 -8.58 -12.68
N MET A 41 -4.10 -8.09 -13.02
CA MET A 41 -3.51 -8.22 -14.35
C MET A 41 -3.24 -9.67 -14.74
N ALA A 42 -2.88 -10.55 -13.82
CA ALA A 42 -2.66 -11.97 -14.08
C ALA A 42 -3.91 -12.64 -14.68
N ASN A 43 -5.11 -12.16 -14.34
CA ASN A 43 -6.36 -12.68 -14.90
C ASN A 43 -6.56 -12.30 -16.38
N GLY A 44 -5.97 -11.21 -16.83
CA GLY A 44 -5.97 -10.80 -18.24
C GLY A 44 -4.83 -11.43 -19.05
N ALA A 45 -3.82 -11.94 -18.38
CA ALA A 45 -2.66 -12.54 -19.01
C ALA A 45 -2.91 -14.00 -19.45
N SER A 46 -2.07 -14.53 -20.33
CA SER A 46 -2.11 -15.91 -20.77
C SER A 46 -0.70 -16.47 -21.00
N GLY A 47 -0.57 -17.80 -20.99
CA GLY A 47 0.70 -18.48 -21.23
C GLY A 47 1.81 -18.00 -20.31
N ASP A 48 2.99 -17.80 -20.86
CA ASP A 48 4.21 -17.44 -20.12
C ASP A 48 4.06 -16.15 -19.31
N THR A 49 3.28 -15.17 -19.78
CA THR A 49 3.02 -13.92 -19.06
C THR A 49 2.22 -14.17 -17.77
N GLN A 50 1.17 -14.97 -17.86
CA GLN A 50 0.38 -15.34 -16.68
C GLN A 50 1.21 -16.13 -15.68
N GLU A 51 2.00 -17.09 -16.16
CA GLU A 51 2.88 -17.90 -15.32
C GLU A 51 3.96 -17.05 -14.64
N GLU A 52 4.56 -16.11 -15.35
CA GLU A 52 5.55 -15.20 -14.78
C GLU A 52 4.97 -14.38 -13.63
N ILE A 53 3.80 -13.78 -13.81
CA ILE A 53 3.15 -12.97 -12.77
C ILE A 53 2.78 -13.86 -11.57
N THR A 54 2.09 -14.96 -11.80
CA THR A 54 1.61 -15.84 -10.71
C THR A 54 2.76 -16.49 -9.95
N ASN A 55 3.82 -16.90 -10.64
CA ASN A 55 5.00 -17.48 -10.00
C ASN A 55 5.80 -16.45 -9.19
N ALA A 56 5.91 -15.21 -9.67
CA ALA A 56 6.57 -14.16 -8.92
C ALA A 56 5.82 -13.79 -7.64
N LEU A 57 4.49 -13.69 -7.72
CA LEU A 57 3.63 -13.33 -6.60
C LEU A 57 3.44 -14.49 -5.62
N CYS A 58 3.10 -15.66 -6.15
CA CYS A 58 2.51 -16.73 -5.32
C CYS A 58 2.73 -18.12 -5.92
N SER A 59 3.99 -18.49 -6.23
CA SER A 59 4.34 -19.78 -6.81
C SER A 59 3.67 -20.96 -6.08
N GLY A 60 3.02 -21.84 -6.85
CA GLY A 60 2.32 -23.01 -6.33
C GLY A 60 0.91 -22.72 -5.79
N VAL A 61 0.42 -21.49 -5.87
CA VAL A 61 -0.98 -21.13 -5.61
C VAL A 61 -1.68 -20.95 -6.96
N THR A 62 -2.85 -21.57 -7.13
CA THR A 62 -3.64 -21.41 -8.35
C THR A 62 -4.16 -19.98 -8.50
N LEU A 63 -4.39 -19.52 -9.72
CA LEU A 63 -4.96 -18.20 -9.99
C LEU A 63 -6.30 -17.99 -9.28
N GLU A 64 -7.16 -19.01 -9.25
CA GLU A 64 -8.44 -18.98 -8.55
C GLU A 64 -8.27 -18.78 -7.05
N ASN A 65 -7.38 -19.55 -6.40
CA ASN A 65 -7.10 -19.40 -4.97
C ASN A 65 -6.46 -18.03 -4.67
N MET A 66 -5.60 -17.53 -5.54
CA MET A 66 -5.02 -16.19 -5.43
C MET A 66 -6.11 -15.12 -5.44
N ASN A 67 -7.05 -15.18 -6.40
CA ASN A 67 -8.19 -14.27 -6.48
C ASN A 67 -9.05 -14.31 -5.22
N GLN A 68 -9.37 -15.49 -4.73
CA GLN A 68 -10.17 -15.66 -3.50
C GLN A 68 -9.44 -15.08 -2.27
N CYS A 69 -8.15 -15.33 -2.14
CA CYS A 69 -7.35 -14.80 -1.04
C CYS A 69 -7.21 -13.28 -1.10
N ALA A 70 -6.99 -12.71 -2.28
CA ALA A 70 -6.93 -11.26 -2.48
C ALA A 70 -8.25 -10.58 -2.13
N SER A 71 -9.38 -11.15 -2.58
CA SER A 71 -10.71 -10.66 -2.25
C SER A 71 -10.99 -10.72 -0.74
N TYR A 72 -10.60 -11.81 -0.09
CA TYR A 72 -10.71 -11.95 1.37
C TYR A 72 -9.88 -10.88 2.10
N PHE A 73 -8.64 -10.66 1.68
CA PHE A 73 -7.78 -9.62 2.24
C PHE A 73 -8.42 -8.23 2.11
N ALA A 74 -8.84 -7.85 0.91
CA ALA A 74 -9.46 -6.56 0.65
C ALA A 74 -10.74 -6.36 1.47
N SER A 75 -11.59 -7.38 1.55
CA SER A 75 -12.84 -7.32 2.32
C SER A 75 -12.59 -7.15 3.83
N ARG A 76 -11.57 -7.80 4.37
CA ARG A 76 -11.21 -7.65 5.78
C ARG A 76 -10.73 -6.25 6.13
N ILE A 77 -9.94 -5.64 5.27
CA ILE A 77 -9.44 -4.28 5.49
C ILE A 77 -10.58 -3.26 5.38
N GLN A 78 -11.44 -3.41 4.36
CA GLN A 78 -12.55 -2.48 4.09
C GLN A 78 -13.76 -2.67 5.00
N SER A 79 -13.97 -3.86 5.60
CA SER A 79 -15.15 -4.16 6.43
C SER A 79 -15.28 -3.24 7.64
N VAL A 80 -14.20 -2.66 8.10
CA VAL A 80 -14.18 -1.72 9.23
C VAL A 80 -14.74 -0.36 8.84
N ALA A 81 -14.54 0.08 7.59
CA ALA A 81 -15.04 1.37 7.09
C ALA A 81 -16.57 1.43 6.96
N SER A 82 -17.24 0.29 6.90
CA SER A 82 -18.70 0.20 6.72
C SER A 82 -19.51 0.12 8.02
N SER A 83 -18.87 -0.01 9.18
CA SER A 83 -19.56 -0.11 10.48
C SER A 83 -20.11 1.23 11.02
N ASP A 84 -19.74 2.35 10.42
CA ASP A 84 -20.22 3.69 10.80
C ASP A 84 -21.49 4.17 10.02
N LYS A 85 -22.29 3.25 9.50
CA LYS A 85 -23.64 3.60 9.01
C LYS A 85 -24.58 3.78 10.20
N SER A 86 -24.55 4.94 10.83
CA SER A 86 -25.68 5.43 11.61
C SER A 86 -26.80 5.84 10.66
N PRO A 87 -28.08 5.57 11.00
CA PRO A 87 -29.19 5.85 10.11
C PRO A 87 -29.35 7.35 9.86
N GLU A 88 -29.72 7.67 8.64
CA GLU A 88 -30.00 8.98 8.12
C GLU A 88 -30.84 9.84 9.06
N SER A 89 -30.38 11.05 9.33
CA SER A 89 -31.25 12.17 9.60
C SER A 89 -30.88 13.32 8.66
N SER A 90 -31.85 13.66 7.86
CA SER A 90 -31.89 14.68 6.84
C SER A 90 -31.53 16.10 7.34
N GLN A 91 -30.92 16.86 6.43
CA GLN A 91 -30.92 18.34 6.30
C GLN A 91 -30.06 19.14 7.28
N SER A 92 -28.97 19.73 6.82
CA SER A 92 -28.83 21.20 6.58
C SER A 92 -27.38 21.65 6.45
N SER A 93 -27.12 22.41 5.39
CA SER A 93 -26.27 23.62 5.26
C SER A 93 -24.84 23.66 5.83
N GLU A 94 -23.92 23.82 4.88
CA GLU A 94 -22.70 24.68 4.94
C GLU A 94 -22.12 25.02 6.31
N LYS A 95 -21.11 24.29 6.71
CA LYS A 95 -19.93 24.65 7.51
C LYS A 95 -19.39 23.40 8.18
N ASP A 96 -18.65 22.57 7.48
CA ASP A 96 -18.00 21.41 8.10
C ASP A 96 -16.60 21.15 7.49
N SER A 97 -15.69 22.09 7.67
CA SER A 97 -14.25 21.82 7.51
C SER A 97 -13.59 21.25 8.77
N GLU A 98 -14.31 21.09 9.87
CA GLU A 98 -13.76 20.63 11.16
C GLU A 98 -14.32 19.28 11.68
N LYS A 99 -15.29 18.65 11.00
CA LYS A 99 -15.93 17.41 11.50
C LYS A 99 -15.44 16.10 10.92
N ASN A 100 -14.41 16.10 10.08
CA ASN A 100 -13.85 14.87 9.50
C ASN A 100 -12.80 14.18 10.39
N SER A 101 -12.47 14.75 11.55
CA SER A 101 -11.43 14.23 12.45
C SER A 101 -11.82 12.98 13.26
N ASP A 102 -13.09 12.55 13.18
CA ASP A 102 -13.61 11.48 14.03
C ASP A 102 -13.86 10.13 13.31
N LYS A 103 -13.60 10.03 12.02
CA LYS A 103 -13.86 8.80 11.25
C LYS A 103 -12.59 8.02 11.02
N SER A 104 -12.61 6.75 11.43
CA SER A 104 -11.59 5.77 11.05
C SER A 104 -12.01 5.08 9.76
N PHE A 105 -11.09 4.93 8.82
CA PHE A 105 -11.36 4.25 7.55
C PHE A 105 -10.10 3.66 6.92
N VAL A 106 -10.30 2.67 6.08
CA VAL A 106 -9.35 2.22 5.06
C VAL A 106 -10.05 2.25 3.72
N LYS A 107 -9.58 3.08 2.81
CA LYS A 107 -10.06 3.15 1.43
C LYS A 107 -9.04 2.53 0.51
N LEU A 108 -9.44 1.53 -0.24
CA LEU A 108 -8.68 0.97 -1.35
C LEU A 108 -9.34 1.42 -2.66
N CYS A 109 -8.55 1.94 -3.57
CA CYS A 109 -8.98 2.29 -4.91
C CYS A 109 -8.15 1.51 -5.91
N ASN A 110 -8.78 0.61 -6.65
CA ASN A 110 -8.18 -0.11 -7.77
C ASN A 110 -8.90 0.28 -9.04
N SER A 111 -8.16 0.68 -10.05
CA SER A 111 -8.73 1.11 -11.33
C SER A 111 -7.95 0.52 -12.48
N LEU A 112 -8.68 0.03 -13.47
CA LEU A 112 -8.18 -0.31 -14.78
C LEU A 112 -8.63 0.76 -15.76
N ILE A 113 -7.70 1.50 -16.30
CA ILE A 113 -7.96 2.65 -17.15
C ILE A 113 -7.47 2.30 -18.55
N SER A 114 -8.40 2.17 -19.50
CA SER A 114 -8.07 1.81 -20.87
C SER A 114 -8.22 3.00 -21.81
N ASN A 115 -7.32 3.07 -22.80
CA ASN A 115 -7.51 3.95 -23.93
C ASN A 115 -8.76 3.51 -24.71
N ASP A 116 -9.45 4.44 -25.33
CA ASP A 116 -10.70 4.19 -26.08
C ASP A 116 -10.53 3.24 -27.26
N ASN A 117 -9.30 3.13 -27.80
CA ASN A 117 -8.94 2.20 -28.86
C ASN A 117 -8.45 0.83 -28.38
N ALA A 118 -8.38 0.59 -27.06
CA ALA A 118 -7.94 -0.68 -26.52
C ALA A 118 -9.09 -1.72 -26.58
N ASP A 119 -8.77 -2.93 -27.04
CA ASP A 119 -9.68 -4.06 -27.01
C ASP A 119 -9.39 -4.93 -25.77
N ILE A 120 -10.36 -5.03 -24.87
CA ILE A 120 -10.21 -5.74 -23.59
C ILE A 120 -11.38 -6.71 -23.43
N MET A 121 -11.08 -7.97 -23.11
CA MET A 121 -12.10 -9.01 -22.93
C MET A 121 -13.03 -8.73 -21.77
N THR A 122 -14.34 -8.83 -22.00
CA THR A 122 -15.37 -8.63 -20.98
C THR A 122 -15.22 -9.56 -19.78
N GLY A 123 -14.81 -10.83 -19.99
CA GLY A 123 -14.58 -11.77 -18.89
C GLY A 123 -13.46 -11.34 -17.94
N PHE A 124 -12.39 -10.74 -18.47
CA PHE A 124 -11.32 -10.17 -17.66
C PHE A 124 -11.85 -8.99 -16.81
N LEU A 125 -12.59 -8.09 -17.41
CA LEU A 125 -13.17 -6.93 -16.71
C LEU A 125 -14.11 -7.36 -15.58
N GLN A 126 -14.92 -8.40 -15.82
CA GLN A 126 -15.81 -8.96 -14.79
C GLN A 126 -15.02 -9.57 -13.62
N THR A 127 -13.98 -10.36 -13.91
CA THR A 127 -13.13 -10.96 -12.88
C THR A 127 -12.46 -9.89 -12.01
N THR A 128 -11.92 -8.84 -12.62
CA THR A 128 -11.28 -7.75 -11.87
C THR A 128 -12.28 -6.99 -11.00
N LYS A 129 -13.52 -6.87 -11.45
CA LYS A 129 -14.59 -6.27 -10.64
C LYS A 129 -14.97 -7.18 -9.48
N ASP A 130 -15.16 -8.46 -9.71
CA ASP A 130 -15.70 -9.41 -8.72
C ASP A 130 -14.70 -9.67 -7.56
N TYR A 131 -13.42 -9.81 -7.86
CA TYR A 131 -12.40 -10.15 -6.86
C TYR A 131 -11.60 -8.97 -6.32
N TYR A 132 -11.46 -7.90 -7.09
CA TYR A 132 -10.58 -6.77 -6.75
C TYR A 132 -11.33 -5.45 -6.61
N ASP A 133 -12.65 -5.46 -6.76
CA ASP A 133 -13.49 -4.25 -6.79
C ASP A 133 -12.93 -3.13 -7.69
N THR A 134 -12.39 -3.55 -8.84
CA THR A 134 -11.72 -2.65 -9.77
C THR A 134 -12.73 -1.79 -10.51
N ASP A 135 -12.53 -0.49 -10.48
CA ASP A 135 -13.21 0.44 -11.38
C ASP A 135 -12.62 0.34 -12.78
N VAL A 136 -13.47 0.08 -13.76
CA VAL A 136 -13.07 0.04 -15.17
C VAL A 136 -13.47 1.35 -15.84
N LEU A 137 -12.49 2.08 -16.32
CA LEU A 137 -12.66 3.38 -16.97
C LEU A 137 -12.10 3.32 -18.38
N ARG A 138 -12.82 3.94 -19.32
CA ARG A 138 -12.40 4.01 -20.72
C ARG A 138 -12.50 5.44 -21.23
N PHE A 139 -11.42 5.95 -21.83
CA PHE A 139 -11.41 7.28 -22.41
C PHE A 139 -10.19 7.47 -23.34
N ASN A 140 -10.16 8.55 -24.08
CA ASN A 140 -9.05 8.90 -24.93
C ASN A 140 -7.90 9.52 -24.11
N PHE A 141 -6.75 8.88 -24.07
CA PHE A 141 -5.58 9.34 -23.32
C PHE A 141 -4.97 10.64 -23.88
N SER A 142 -5.32 11.02 -25.08
CA SER A 142 -4.92 12.30 -25.68
C SER A 142 -5.88 13.46 -25.36
N ASP A 143 -6.99 13.20 -24.69
CA ASP A 143 -7.95 14.21 -24.27
C ASP A 143 -7.58 14.79 -22.91
N SER A 144 -7.02 15.99 -22.90
CA SER A 144 -6.58 16.67 -21.68
C SER A 144 -7.73 16.98 -20.70
N ASP A 145 -8.94 17.18 -21.18
CA ASP A 145 -10.09 17.48 -20.32
C ASP A 145 -10.60 16.19 -19.65
N ALA A 146 -10.54 15.06 -20.34
CA ALA A 146 -10.81 13.76 -19.75
C ALA A 146 -9.76 13.42 -18.66
N LEU A 147 -8.49 13.69 -18.90
CA LEU A 147 -7.41 13.52 -17.91
C LEU A 147 -7.65 14.35 -16.65
N LYS A 148 -8.04 15.63 -16.80
CA LYS A 148 -8.38 16.49 -15.65
C LYS A 148 -9.56 15.98 -14.84
N LYS A 149 -10.59 15.42 -15.49
CA LYS A 149 -11.73 14.81 -14.79
C LYS A 149 -11.31 13.58 -13.99
N LEU A 150 -10.39 12.79 -14.53
CA LEU A 150 -9.81 11.64 -13.82
C LEU A 150 -8.94 12.09 -12.65
N ASP A 151 -8.09 13.08 -12.81
CA ASP A 151 -7.32 13.64 -11.70
C ASP A 151 -8.23 14.05 -10.53
N LYS A 152 -9.37 14.66 -10.85
CA LYS A 152 -10.36 15.03 -9.83
C LYS A 152 -10.94 13.81 -9.10
N LYS A 153 -11.13 12.68 -9.79
CA LYS A 153 -11.59 11.42 -9.16
C LYS A 153 -10.60 10.90 -8.11
N TYR A 154 -9.31 11.10 -8.32
CA TYR A 154 -8.26 10.64 -7.42
C TYR A 154 -7.71 11.74 -6.49
N ALA A 155 -8.33 12.92 -6.47
CA ALA A 155 -7.86 14.08 -5.71
C ALA A 155 -7.66 13.79 -4.21
N ASP A 156 -8.54 13.00 -3.61
CA ASP A 156 -8.46 12.62 -2.19
C ASP A 156 -7.20 11.79 -1.89
N PHE A 157 -6.76 10.95 -2.83
CA PHE A 157 -5.56 10.12 -2.68
C PHE A 157 -4.27 10.85 -3.01
N THR A 158 -4.33 11.92 -3.81
CA THR A 158 -3.16 12.65 -4.29
C THR A 158 -2.99 14.01 -3.61
N ASN A 159 -3.81 14.31 -2.62
CA ASN A 159 -3.88 15.64 -2.00
C ASN A 159 -3.98 16.75 -3.08
N ASN A 160 -4.90 16.57 -4.04
CA ASN A 160 -5.14 17.44 -5.20
C ASN A 160 -3.95 17.56 -6.18
N GLY A 161 -3.01 16.62 -6.16
CA GLY A 161 -2.00 16.48 -7.21
C GLY A 161 -2.53 15.79 -8.45
N SER A 162 -1.77 15.84 -9.55
CA SER A 162 -2.10 15.12 -10.78
C SER A 162 -1.56 13.70 -10.74
N VAL A 163 -2.42 12.72 -11.09
CA VAL A 163 -2.03 11.32 -11.29
C VAL A 163 -1.45 11.12 -12.70
N PHE A 164 -1.91 11.91 -13.66
CA PHE A 164 -1.67 11.70 -15.10
C PHE A 164 -0.78 12.75 -15.74
N GLU A 165 -0.07 13.57 -14.96
CA GLU A 165 0.77 14.65 -15.46
C GLU A 165 1.80 14.20 -16.52
N ASN A 166 2.36 13.00 -16.32
CA ASN A 166 3.39 12.42 -17.18
C ASN A 166 2.87 11.15 -17.89
N LEU A 167 1.58 11.07 -18.19
CA LEU A 167 1.01 9.92 -18.86
C LEU A 167 1.57 9.78 -20.28
N ASP A 168 2.12 8.59 -20.59
CA ASP A 168 2.42 8.19 -21.94
C ASP A 168 1.12 7.85 -22.68
N THR A 169 0.70 8.71 -23.60
CA THR A 169 -0.54 8.54 -24.37
C THR A 169 -0.51 7.37 -25.37
N LYS A 170 0.65 6.72 -25.53
CA LYS A 170 0.80 5.50 -26.34
C LYS A 170 0.43 4.23 -25.55
N GLN A 171 0.27 4.33 -24.27
CA GLN A 171 -0.20 3.20 -23.43
C GLN A 171 -1.62 2.80 -23.83
N SER A 172 -1.88 1.51 -23.84
CA SER A 172 -3.24 0.98 -24.09
C SER A 172 -4.06 0.89 -22.80
N VAL A 173 -3.40 0.53 -21.71
CA VAL A 173 -4.03 0.30 -20.40
C VAL A 173 -3.10 0.76 -19.29
N ILE A 174 -3.70 1.34 -18.25
CA ILE A 174 -3.04 1.69 -17.00
C ILE A 174 -3.77 1.00 -15.87
N SER A 175 -3.04 0.31 -15.01
CA SER A 175 -3.54 -0.18 -13.73
C SER A 175 -3.10 0.78 -12.63
N LEU A 176 -4.06 1.35 -11.91
CA LEU A 176 -3.82 2.34 -10.87
C LEU A 176 -4.40 1.83 -9.55
N SER A 177 -3.60 1.92 -8.49
CA SER A 177 -4.06 1.65 -7.13
C SER A 177 -3.66 2.77 -6.20
N ALA A 178 -4.54 3.07 -5.25
CA ALA A 178 -4.26 3.98 -4.16
C ALA A 178 -4.89 3.47 -2.86
N THR A 179 -4.26 3.81 -1.75
CA THR A 179 -4.75 3.48 -0.40
C THR A 179 -4.74 4.74 0.46
N ASP A 180 -5.85 4.97 1.15
CA ASP A 180 -5.97 6.04 2.14
C ASP A 180 -6.41 5.42 3.47
N ILE A 181 -5.66 5.71 4.53
CA ILE A 181 -5.85 5.14 5.86
C ILE A 181 -5.93 6.29 6.87
N CYS A 182 -6.99 6.27 7.66
CA CYS A 182 -7.15 7.15 8.81
C CYS A 182 -7.63 6.32 10.00
N ASP A 183 -6.93 6.38 11.11
CA ASP A 183 -7.35 5.74 12.34
C ASP A 183 -6.71 6.41 13.55
N ARG A 184 -7.18 6.06 14.73
CA ARG A 184 -6.66 6.50 16.02
C ARG A 184 -5.87 5.37 16.67
N TRP A 185 -4.97 5.74 17.55
CA TRP A 185 -4.30 4.75 18.39
C TRP A 185 -5.28 4.08 19.34
N LEU A 186 -5.16 2.78 19.52
CA LEU A 186 -5.92 2.04 20.54
C LEU A 186 -5.68 2.64 21.94
N ASN A 187 -4.42 3.00 22.21
CA ASN A 187 -4.01 3.71 23.41
C ASN A 187 -3.48 5.09 23.02
N PRO A 188 -4.33 6.14 23.06
CA PRO A 188 -3.92 7.49 22.71
C PRO A 188 -2.89 8.05 23.69
N TYR A 189 -2.07 8.98 23.23
CA TYR A 189 -1.13 9.70 24.08
C TYR A 189 -1.86 10.73 24.96
N ALA A 190 -1.51 10.76 26.25
CA ALA A 190 -1.92 11.86 27.12
C ALA A 190 -1.01 13.08 26.88
N GLN A 191 -1.45 14.26 27.29
CA GLN A 191 -0.64 15.48 27.14
C GLN A 191 0.71 15.37 27.88
N THR A 192 0.76 14.61 28.96
CA THR A 192 1.98 14.34 29.74
C THR A 192 2.96 13.42 29.04
N ASP A 193 2.52 12.71 28.00
CA ASP A 193 3.35 11.79 27.20
C ASP A 193 4.04 12.49 26.04
N ILE A 194 3.80 13.79 25.88
CA ILE A 194 4.25 14.61 24.75
C ILE A 194 5.30 15.61 25.25
N GLU A 195 6.48 15.59 24.66
CA GLU A 195 7.58 16.50 25.00
C GLU A 195 8.38 16.93 23.77
N LYS A 196 8.95 18.13 23.82
CA LYS A 196 9.92 18.57 22.81
C LYS A 196 11.29 17.97 23.05
N GLY A 197 12.00 17.67 21.97
CA GLY A 197 13.35 17.15 22.04
C GLY A 197 14.06 17.25 20.71
N LYS A 198 15.29 16.75 20.68
CA LYS A 198 16.13 16.76 19.49
C LYS A 198 16.19 15.38 18.84
N PHE A 199 16.00 15.35 17.54
CA PHE A 199 16.11 14.16 16.71
C PHE A 199 17.36 14.27 15.82
N LYS A 200 18.20 13.25 15.85
CA LYS A 200 19.35 13.15 14.94
C LYS A 200 18.89 12.64 13.58
N SER A 201 18.98 13.48 12.57
CA SER A 201 18.78 13.10 11.16
C SER A 201 20.12 13.08 10.43
N ALA A 202 20.10 12.58 9.17
CA ALA A 202 21.28 12.64 8.30
C ALA A 202 21.78 14.08 8.07
N ASP A 203 20.89 15.07 8.12
CA ASP A 203 21.18 16.49 7.90
C ASP A 203 21.49 17.25 9.20
N GLY A 204 21.63 16.53 10.32
CA GLY A 204 21.89 17.12 11.63
C GLY A 204 20.75 17.00 12.63
N GLU A 205 20.85 17.71 13.75
CA GLU A 205 19.82 17.68 14.78
C GLU A 205 18.65 18.61 14.42
N LYS A 206 17.42 18.11 14.63
CA LYS A 206 16.17 18.85 14.43
C LYS A 206 15.35 18.80 15.72
N GLU A 207 14.71 19.92 16.08
CA GLU A 207 13.70 19.93 17.14
C GLU A 207 12.44 19.22 16.66
N VAL A 208 11.94 18.30 17.47
CA VAL A 208 10.73 17.51 17.19
C VAL A 208 9.87 17.42 18.44
N THR A 209 8.61 17.10 18.25
CA THR A 209 7.70 16.70 19.32
C THR A 209 7.74 15.19 19.45
N TYR A 210 8.13 14.68 20.60
CA TYR A 210 8.12 13.25 20.88
C TYR A 210 6.84 12.84 21.58
N MET A 211 6.38 11.65 21.24
CA MET A 211 5.27 10.94 21.88
C MET A 211 5.83 9.68 22.53
N THR A 212 5.56 9.48 23.82
CA THR A 212 6.13 8.38 24.61
C THR A 212 5.02 7.44 25.08
N SER A 213 5.20 6.13 24.90
CA SER A 213 4.29 5.10 25.36
C SER A 213 5.02 3.79 25.64
N ASN A 214 4.39 2.89 26.39
CA ASN A 214 4.87 1.53 26.56
C ASN A 214 4.20 0.64 25.51
N GLU A 215 5.01 -0.02 24.69
CA GLU A 215 4.54 -0.78 23.54
C GLU A 215 5.09 -2.20 23.54
N THR A 216 4.40 -3.09 22.83
CA THR A 216 4.88 -4.45 22.57
C THR A 216 6.26 -4.40 21.89
N TYR A 217 7.20 -5.13 22.46
CA TYR A 217 8.61 -5.09 22.08
C TYR A 217 9.01 -6.30 21.24
N MET A 218 9.81 -6.07 20.23
CA MET A 218 10.37 -7.06 19.32
C MET A 218 11.85 -6.79 19.09
N LYS A 219 12.65 -7.80 18.83
CA LYS A 219 14.05 -7.64 18.48
C LYS A 219 14.59 -8.77 17.61
N THR A 220 15.59 -8.44 16.82
CA THR A 220 16.50 -9.38 16.17
C THR A 220 17.95 -8.99 16.53
N ASN A 221 18.92 -9.65 15.94
CA ASN A 221 20.32 -9.23 16.06
C ASN A 221 20.63 -7.94 15.27
N LYS A 222 19.72 -7.49 14.40
CA LYS A 222 19.89 -6.31 13.52
C LYS A 222 19.09 -5.10 13.94
N ALA A 223 17.95 -5.29 14.62
CA ALA A 223 17.02 -4.22 14.95
C ALA A 223 16.21 -4.49 16.22
N THR A 224 15.67 -3.41 16.76
CA THR A 224 14.58 -3.43 17.73
C THR A 224 13.34 -2.82 17.11
N ALA A 225 12.17 -3.28 17.52
CA ALA A 225 10.92 -2.76 17.02
C ALA A 225 9.85 -2.71 18.11
N VAL A 226 8.86 -1.84 17.90
CA VAL A 226 7.66 -1.77 18.73
C VAL A 226 6.43 -1.84 17.85
N MET A 227 5.35 -2.39 18.38
CA MET A 227 4.07 -2.50 17.70
C MET A 227 3.03 -1.60 18.36
N LYS A 228 2.42 -0.73 17.57
CA LYS A 228 1.27 0.07 17.98
C LYS A 228 0.01 -0.44 17.27
N TYR A 229 -1.09 -0.44 18.01
CA TYR A 229 -2.37 -0.93 17.51
C TYR A 229 -3.28 0.26 17.22
N PHE A 230 -4.02 0.14 16.12
CA PHE A 230 -5.10 1.08 15.82
C PHE A 230 -6.40 0.68 16.51
N SER A 231 -7.27 1.66 16.68
CA SER A 231 -8.49 1.51 17.49
C SER A 231 -9.62 0.81 16.73
N GLN A 232 -9.78 1.11 15.45
CA GLN A 232 -10.95 0.70 14.67
C GLN A 232 -10.59 -0.22 13.50
N THR A 233 -9.43 -0.07 12.90
CA THR A 233 -8.97 -0.90 11.80
C THR A 233 -8.20 -2.12 12.30
N PRO A 234 -8.12 -3.20 11.52
CA PRO A 234 -7.29 -4.37 11.87
C PRO A 234 -5.80 -4.13 11.66
N LEU A 235 -5.43 -2.92 11.26
CA LEU A 235 -4.05 -2.55 10.97
C LEU A 235 -3.23 -2.34 12.23
N LYS A 236 -1.93 -2.45 12.08
CA LYS A 236 -0.93 -2.22 13.12
C LYS A 236 0.22 -1.42 12.52
N MET A 237 0.85 -0.60 13.32
CA MET A 237 2.08 0.09 12.95
C MET A 237 3.26 -0.54 13.66
N MET A 238 4.20 -1.06 12.90
CA MET A 238 5.49 -1.51 13.42
C MET A 238 6.53 -0.41 13.19
N VAL A 239 7.15 0.04 14.26
CA VAL A 239 8.25 1.01 14.20
C VAL A 239 9.54 0.25 14.44
N ILE A 240 10.42 0.24 13.45
CA ILE A 240 11.67 -0.52 13.46
C ILE A 240 12.84 0.45 13.55
N MET A 241 13.75 0.20 14.47
CA MET A 241 14.98 0.94 14.63
C MET A 241 16.17 -0.02 14.48
N PRO A 242 17.03 0.16 13.48
CA PRO A 242 18.25 -0.60 13.36
C PRO A 242 19.13 -0.46 14.61
N ASN A 243 19.83 -1.52 14.99
CA ASN A 243 20.74 -1.51 16.11
C ASN A 243 21.97 -0.61 15.81
N GLU A 244 22.64 -0.20 16.86
CA GLU A 244 23.89 0.58 16.73
C GLU A 244 24.88 -0.14 15.80
N GLY A 245 25.48 0.59 14.86
CA GLY A 245 26.39 0.07 13.86
C GLY A 245 25.72 -0.48 12.58
N VAL A 246 24.40 -0.55 12.53
CA VAL A 246 23.63 -0.90 11.33
C VAL A 246 23.02 0.38 10.75
N SER A 247 23.39 0.75 9.52
CA SER A 247 22.77 1.91 8.88
C SER A 247 21.32 1.61 8.49
N LEU A 248 20.48 2.66 8.46
CA LEU A 248 19.09 2.52 8.05
C LEU A 248 18.97 2.04 6.60
N ASP A 249 19.85 2.53 5.71
CA ASP A 249 19.85 2.13 4.30
C ASP A 249 20.25 0.66 4.13
N ASP A 250 21.29 0.18 4.84
CA ASP A 250 21.67 -1.22 4.81
C ASP A 250 20.56 -2.12 5.36
N TYR A 251 19.93 -1.71 6.47
CA TYR A 251 18.83 -2.46 7.04
C TYR A 251 17.65 -2.55 6.08
N ALA A 252 17.25 -1.43 5.47
CA ALA A 252 16.14 -1.40 4.51
C ALA A 252 16.43 -2.24 3.25
N THR A 253 17.68 -2.21 2.76
CA THR A 253 18.11 -3.00 1.60
C THR A 253 18.09 -4.51 1.89
N ASP A 254 18.33 -4.89 3.16
CA ASP A 254 18.34 -6.29 3.63
C ASP A 254 17.02 -6.72 4.30
N PHE A 255 15.99 -5.89 4.30
CA PHE A 255 14.73 -6.18 4.97
C PHE A 255 13.94 -7.25 4.23
N THR A 256 14.18 -8.50 4.60
CA THR A 256 13.59 -9.71 4.00
C THR A 256 12.38 -10.19 4.78
N SER A 257 11.62 -11.12 4.19
CA SER A 257 10.54 -11.84 4.89
C SER A 257 11.06 -12.61 6.12
N LEU A 258 12.28 -13.12 6.06
CA LEU A 258 12.91 -13.78 7.21
C LEU A 258 13.14 -12.79 8.36
N GLU A 259 13.69 -11.61 8.09
CA GLU A 259 13.88 -10.57 9.13
C GLU A 259 12.53 -10.11 9.69
N TYR A 260 11.54 -9.89 8.83
CA TYR A 260 10.19 -9.52 9.23
C TYR A 260 9.53 -10.57 10.14
N THR A 261 9.55 -11.84 9.74
CA THR A 261 8.98 -12.93 10.55
C THR A 261 9.76 -13.16 11.84
N THR A 262 11.09 -13.00 11.81
CA THR A 262 11.92 -13.09 13.02
C THR A 262 11.56 -12.00 14.03
N LEU A 263 11.29 -10.76 13.57
CA LEU A 263 10.76 -9.71 14.44
C LEU A 263 9.43 -10.11 15.06
N LEU A 264 8.47 -10.56 14.24
CA LEU A 264 7.15 -10.98 14.74
C LEU A 264 7.24 -12.14 15.73
N ASP A 265 8.06 -13.14 15.46
CA ASP A 265 8.24 -14.31 16.31
C ASP A 265 8.97 -13.99 17.64
N SER A 266 9.68 -12.88 17.69
CA SER A 266 10.37 -12.41 18.90
C SER A 266 9.46 -11.72 19.91
N VAL A 267 8.18 -11.54 19.59
CA VAL A 267 7.21 -10.91 20.50
C VAL A 267 7.12 -11.68 21.81
N ASP A 268 7.36 -10.98 22.90
CA ASP A 268 7.14 -11.47 24.26
C ASP A 268 6.06 -10.59 24.90
N VAL A 269 4.86 -11.12 25.02
CA VAL A 269 3.70 -10.38 25.55
C VAL A 269 3.86 -9.97 27.02
N THR A 270 4.84 -10.53 27.72
CA THR A 270 5.18 -10.17 29.12
C THR A 270 6.11 -8.95 29.18
N LYS A 271 6.65 -8.51 28.05
CA LYS A 271 7.62 -7.42 27.96
C LYS A 271 7.08 -6.27 27.12
N THR A 272 7.30 -5.07 27.63
CA THR A 272 7.07 -3.83 26.90
C THR A 272 8.35 -3.02 26.87
N ALA A 273 8.47 -2.16 25.87
CA ALA A 273 9.52 -1.16 25.81
C ALA A 273 8.90 0.24 25.84
N LYS A 274 9.61 1.16 26.47
CA LYS A 274 9.28 2.56 26.41
C LYS A 274 9.66 3.09 25.02
N ALA A 275 8.66 3.32 24.18
CA ALA A 275 8.83 3.84 22.83
C ALA A 275 8.70 5.36 22.85
N LYS A 276 9.74 6.04 22.40
CA LYS A 276 9.78 7.49 22.20
C LYS A 276 9.84 7.76 20.70
N ILE A 277 8.70 8.10 20.13
CA ILE A 277 8.51 8.25 18.68
C ILE A 277 8.30 9.74 18.37
N PRO A 278 9.06 10.33 17.42
CA PRO A 278 8.78 11.70 17.01
C PRO A 278 7.47 11.76 16.22
N GLU A 279 6.72 12.82 16.42
CA GLU A 279 5.66 13.19 15.49
C GLU A 279 6.32 13.51 14.13
N PHE A 280 5.79 12.95 13.06
CA PHE A 280 6.35 13.13 11.74
C PHE A 280 5.27 13.24 10.66
N SER A 281 5.62 13.91 9.60
CA SER A 281 4.87 13.94 8.36
C SER A 281 5.86 13.72 7.21
N VAL A 282 5.50 12.80 6.34
CA VAL A 282 6.27 12.52 5.12
C VAL A 282 5.40 12.90 3.93
N SER A 283 5.84 13.92 3.18
CA SER A 283 5.22 14.32 1.93
C SER A 283 6.11 13.90 0.78
N GLY A 284 5.53 13.22 -0.19
CA GLY A 284 6.17 12.92 -1.48
C GLY A 284 5.60 13.78 -2.60
N ASP A 285 5.93 13.41 -3.83
CA ASP A 285 5.27 13.96 -5.01
C ASP A 285 3.77 13.70 -4.92
N LYS A 286 3.00 14.69 -5.34
CA LYS A 286 1.53 14.60 -5.35
C LYS A 286 0.99 13.78 -6.54
N SER A 287 1.86 13.19 -7.33
CA SER A 287 1.53 12.34 -8.48
C SER A 287 1.65 10.86 -8.14
N ALA A 288 0.99 10.01 -8.91
CA ALA A 288 1.17 8.57 -8.81
C ALA A 288 2.60 8.18 -9.22
N GLU A 289 3.17 7.22 -8.51
CA GLU A 289 4.46 6.64 -8.86
C GLU A 289 4.28 5.55 -9.92
N ASN A 290 5.05 5.61 -11.00
CA ASN A 290 5.17 4.52 -11.95
C ASN A 290 6.17 3.49 -11.43
N ILE A 291 5.69 2.32 -11.05
CA ILE A 291 6.49 1.26 -10.42
C ILE A 291 6.90 0.14 -11.41
N THR A 292 6.68 0.30 -12.70
CA THR A 292 6.96 -0.74 -13.70
C THR A 292 8.39 -1.29 -13.59
N GLN A 293 9.40 -0.42 -13.49
CA GLN A 293 10.80 -0.85 -13.34
C GLN A 293 11.07 -1.59 -12.03
N ILE A 294 10.41 -1.21 -10.95
CA ILE A 294 10.55 -1.88 -9.65
C ILE A 294 9.96 -3.28 -9.72
N VAL A 295 8.81 -3.43 -10.36
CA VAL A 295 8.14 -4.71 -10.61
C VAL A 295 9.00 -5.62 -11.48
N GLU A 296 9.61 -5.09 -12.55
CA GLU A 296 10.54 -5.83 -13.40
C GLU A 296 11.75 -6.36 -12.61
N LYS A 297 12.38 -5.52 -11.80
CA LYS A 297 13.47 -5.92 -10.90
C LYS A 297 13.05 -6.96 -9.86
N SER A 298 11.78 -7.04 -9.55
CA SER A 298 11.23 -7.96 -8.55
C SER A 298 10.83 -9.31 -9.11
N GLY A 299 11.00 -9.55 -10.41
CA GLY A 299 10.85 -10.85 -11.04
C GLY A 299 9.79 -10.95 -12.14
N ILE A 300 9.15 -9.84 -12.51
CA ILE A 300 8.15 -9.79 -13.60
C ILE A 300 8.76 -9.00 -14.76
N ASN A 301 9.54 -9.68 -15.61
CA ASN A 301 10.41 -9.02 -16.58
C ASN A 301 9.78 -8.81 -17.96
N SER A 302 8.86 -9.69 -18.39
CA SER A 302 8.33 -9.70 -19.75
C SER A 302 6.90 -9.17 -19.86
N SER A 303 6.17 -9.02 -18.75
CA SER A 303 4.75 -8.69 -18.75
C SER A 303 4.46 -7.27 -19.27
N PHE A 304 5.43 -6.36 -19.21
CA PHE A 304 5.31 -4.99 -19.66
C PHE A 304 6.04 -4.71 -21.00
N THR A 305 6.58 -5.75 -21.63
CA THR A 305 7.27 -5.66 -22.91
C THR A 305 6.31 -6.06 -24.02
N ALA A 306 6.00 -5.15 -24.94
CA ALA A 306 4.97 -5.33 -25.96
C ALA A 306 5.16 -6.55 -26.87
N ASP A 307 6.40 -6.94 -27.15
CA ASP A 307 6.76 -8.09 -28.01
C ASP A 307 6.82 -9.42 -27.22
N ARG A 308 6.85 -9.38 -25.88
CA ARG A 308 6.96 -10.58 -25.02
C ARG A 308 5.70 -10.86 -24.22
N SER A 309 4.91 -9.83 -23.91
CA SER A 309 3.69 -9.99 -23.12
C SER A 309 2.59 -10.76 -23.85
N ARG A 310 1.81 -11.50 -23.11
CA ARG A 310 0.66 -12.29 -23.60
C ARG A 310 -0.56 -11.97 -22.76
N TYR A 311 -1.30 -10.95 -23.16
CA TYR A 311 -2.60 -10.63 -22.59
C TYR A 311 -3.71 -11.08 -23.52
N LYS A 312 -4.81 -11.51 -22.93
CA LYS A 312 -6.01 -11.89 -23.68
C LYS A 312 -6.66 -10.64 -24.27
N ASN A 313 -6.82 -10.65 -25.57
CA ASN A 313 -7.56 -9.61 -26.30
C ASN A 313 -9.05 -9.86 -26.26
#